data_e78b7b4a0c3766a3b598faff4a99b14b
#
_entry.id   e78b7b4a0c3766a3b598faff4a99b14b
#
_cell.length_a   1.000
_cell.length_b   1.000
_cell.length_c   1.000
_cell.angle_alpha   90.00
_cell.angle_beta   90.00
_cell.angle_gamma   90.00
#
_symmetry.space_group_name_H-M   'P 1'
#
loop_
_entity.id
_entity.type
_entity.pdbx_description
1 polymer ?
#
loop_
_entity_poly.entity_id
_entity_poly.type
_entity_poly.pdbx_seq_one_letter_code
_entity_poly.pdbx_strand_id
1 'polypeptide(L)'
;MPFFLLDKLSVCDIPIPVVLMEGIYGNYSYLILSYIDGDDIGNVYCKLTDSEKKQIAREVVAIQQKVSGIDLRADKEWNWNVFIDTMLYRAEGRIKTYQYFDINKIATIKKLQCELQEYLDKVRPTPYLDDISTKNLLICDGKLSGIIDIDWIGMGDMLTFVALTRVALLNMDLDTKYIDYLLDEIHPNAVEYKAFVFYCLVYCVDFMGERGMQFLDKTIPVNKSIIKRLDDIFDVLMEEWNKCYE
;
A
#
# COMPACT_ATOMS: atom_id res chain seq x y z
N MET A 1 5.62 12.44 17.68
CA MET A 1 5.68 11.01 17.30
C MET A 1 6.43 10.74 15.99
N PRO A 2 6.39 11.57 14.94
CA PRO A 2 7.19 11.35 13.72
C PRO A 2 8.69 11.22 13.95
N PHE A 3 9.26 11.97 14.87
CA PHE A 3 10.69 11.95 15.22
C PHE A 3 11.24 10.59 15.61
N PHE A 4 10.55 9.89 16.50
CA PHE A 4 10.97 8.58 16.99
C PHE A 4 11.10 7.55 15.86
N LEU A 5 10.25 7.68 14.84
CA LEU A 5 10.24 6.81 13.68
C LEU A 5 11.40 7.13 12.75
N LEU A 6 11.60 8.40 12.40
CA LEU A 6 12.71 8.87 11.57
C LEU A 6 14.07 8.50 12.20
N ASP A 7 14.22 8.67 13.51
CA ASP A 7 15.45 8.27 14.23
C ASP A 7 15.72 6.76 14.12
N LYS A 8 14.68 5.93 14.26
CA LYS A 8 14.82 4.47 14.12
C LYS A 8 15.11 4.05 12.69
N LEU A 9 14.51 4.70 11.71
CA LEU A 9 14.74 4.43 10.31
C LEU A 9 16.10 4.95 9.82
N SER A 10 16.60 6.05 10.37
CA SER A 10 17.90 6.64 9.98
C SER A 10 19.09 5.73 10.22
N VAL A 11 19.00 4.81 11.20
CA VAL A 11 20.07 3.82 11.47
C VAL A 11 19.99 2.58 10.56
N CYS A 12 18.94 2.45 9.75
CA CYS A 12 18.73 1.30 8.89
C CYS A 12 19.38 1.43 7.49
N ASP A 13 20.11 2.53 7.25
CA ASP A 13 20.71 2.81 5.93
C ASP A 13 19.67 2.66 4.78
N ILE A 14 18.61 3.45 4.89
CA ILE A 14 17.54 3.57 3.89
C ILE A 14 17.48 5.02 3.39
N PRO A 15 17.15 5.27 2.11
CA PRO A 15 17.21 6.59 1.50
C PRO A 15 15.99 7.43 1.91
N ILE A 16 16.00 7.98 3.13
CA ILE A 16 14.95 8.84 3.68
C ILE A 16 15.47 10.25 3.94
N PRO A 17 14.60 11.28 4.01
CA PRO A 17 15.03 12.62 4.34
C PRO A 17 15.72 12.71 5.71
N VAL A 18 16.78 13.49 5.79
CA VAL A 18 17.46 13.80 7.06
C VAL A 18 16.75 14.96 7.74
N VAL A 19 16.52 14.87 9.04
CA VAL A 19 16.01 15.98 9.84
C VAL A 19 17.10 17.03 10.01
N LEU A 20 16.91 18.21 9.41
CA LEU A 20 17.84 19.34 9.47
C LEU A 20 17.54 20.25 10.68
N MET A 21 16.27 20.41 11.00
CA MET A 21 15.82 21.24 12.11
C MET A 21 14.42 20.82 12.56
N GLU A 22 14.18 20.96 13.85
CA GLU A 22 12.86 20.82 14.45
C GLU A 22 12.56 22.03 15.36
N GLY A 23 11.29 22.33 15.57
CA GLY A 23 10.92 23.43 16.45
C GLY A 23 9.41 23.59 16.64
N ILE A 24 9.08 24.62 17.41
CA ILE A 24 7.70 25.02 17.66
C ILE A 24 7.55 26.47 17.19
N TYR A 25 6.51 26.72 16.39
CA TYR A 25 6.11 28.07 15.99
C TYR A 25 4.63 28.30 16.37
N GLY A 26 4.40 29.14 17.35
CA GLY A 26 3.06 29.31 17.95
C GLY A 26 2.58 28.01 18.59
N ASN A 27 1.48 27.45 18.08
CA ASN A 27 0.91 26.19 18.54
C ASN A 27 1.24 25.00 17.61
N TYR A 28 2.12 25.20 16.63
CA TYR A 28 2.46 24.19 15.64
C TYR A 28 3.88 23.69 15.83
N SER A 29 4.08 22.38 15.83
CA SER A 29 5.41 21.79 15.66
C SER A 29 5.76 21.74 14.17
N TYR A 30 7.03 21.93 13.85
CA TYR A 30 7.54 21.83 12.48
C TYR A 30 8.81 21.02 12.39
N LEU A 31 9.03 20.44 11.21
CA LEU A 31 10.25 19.74 10.79
C LEU A 31 10.76 20.37 9.51
N ILE A 32 12.06 20.61 9.44
CA ILE A 32 12.77 20.91 8.20
C ILE A 32 13.57 19.66 7.84
N LEU A 33 13.29 19.13 6.67
CA LEU A 33 13.89 17.91 6.16
C LEU A 33 14.83 18.25 5.00
N SER A 34 15.83 17.40 4.76
CA SER A 34 16.62 17.48 3.53
C SER A 34 15.72 17.20 2.33
N TYR A 35 16.00 17.90 1.23
CA TYR A 35 15.33 17.62 -0.04
C TYR A 35 15.93 16.36 -0.67
N ILE A 36 15.06 15.52 -1.26
CA ILE A 36 15.46 14.38 -2.10
C ILE A 36 14.95 14.68 -3.51
N ASP A 37 15.83 14.63 -4.50
CA ASP A 37 15.48 14.84 -5.90
C ASP A 37 14.81 13.61 -6.50
N GLY A 38 13.82 13.82 -7.36
CA GLY A 38 13.10 12.76 -8.05
C GLY A 38 11.60 13.03 -8.14
N ASP A 39 10.94 12.18 -8.91
CA ASP A 39 9.50 12.15 -9.08
C ASP A 39 8.92 10.86 -8.50
N ASP A 40 7.67 10.92 -8.03
CA ASP A 40 6.91 9.72 -7.64
C ASP A 40 6.96 8.65 -8.75
N ILE A 41 7.21 7.40 -8.37
CA ILE A 41 7.31 6.29 -9.32
C ILE A 41 6.08 6.21 -10.25
N GLY A 42 4.88 6.51 -9.77
CA GLY A 42 3.66 6.53 -10.58
C GLY A 42 3.71 7.56 -11.71
N ASN A 43 4.38 8.70 -11.52
CA ASN A 43 4.51 9.75 -12.53
C ASN A 43 5.51 9.41 -13.64
N VAL A 44 6.53 8.62 -13.31
CA VAL A 44 7.60 8.24 -14.26
C VAL A 44 7.48 6.80 -14.75
N TYR A 45 6.51 6.04 -14.27
CA TYR A 45 6.36 4.61 -14.46
C TYR A 45 6.46 4.17 -15.93
N CYS A 46 5.78 4.88 -16.83
CA CYS A 46 5.82 4.59 -18.27
C CYS A 46 7.18 4.85 -18.94
N LYS A 47 8.06 5.59 -18.28
CA LYS A 47 9.41 5.89 -18.79
C LYS A 47 10.44 4.86 -18.31
N LEU A 48 10.13 4.09 -17.28
CA LEU A 48 11.01 3.08 -16.71
C LEU A 48 11.08 1.85 -17.60
N THR A 49 12.29 1.41 -17.89
CA THR A 49 12.55 0.11 -18.51
C THR A 49 12.25 -1.03 -17.54
N ASP A 50 12.05 -2.24 -18.07
CA ASP A 50 11.87 -3.45 -17.26
C ASP A 50 13.07 -3.70 -16.32
N SER A 51 14.30 -3.39 -16.76
CA SER A 51 15.51 -3.51 -15.94
C SER A 51 15.50 -2.54 -14.75
N GLU A 52 15.07 -1.29 -14.97
CA GLU A 52 14.95 -0.29 -13.91
C GLU A 52 13.86 -0.66 -12.92
N LYS A 53 12.66 -1.07 -13.40
CA LYS A 53 11.57 -1.57 -12.55
C LYS A 53 12.03 -2.74 -11.68
N LYS A 54 12.78 -3.70 -12.26
CA LYS A 54 13.31 -4.85 -11.52
C LYS A 54 14.34 -4.43 -10.48
N GLN A 55 15.23 -3.49 -10.79
CA GLN A 55 16.21 -2.99 -9.83
C GLN A 55 15.55 -2.24 -8.67
N ILE A 56 14.57 -1.38 -8.97
CA ILE A 56 13.79 -0.66 -7.96
C ILE A 56 13.03 -1.66 -7.06
N ALA A 57 12.41 -2.70 -7.62
CA ALA A 57 11.72 -3.73 -6.85
C ALA A 57 12.65 -4.42 -5.84
N ARG A 58 13.86 -4.79 -6.28
CA ARG A 58 14.89 -5.39 -5.42
C ARG A 58 15.29 -4.47 -4.29
N GLU A 59 15.53 -3.19 -4.58
CA GLU A 59 15.91 -2.19 -3.57
C GLU A 59 14.78 -1.98 -2.56
N VAL A 60 13.52 -1.88 -3.02
CA VAL A 60 12.36 -1.71 -2.15
C VAL A 60 12.16 -2.92 -1.24
N VAL A 61 12.26 -4.14 -1.75
CA VAL A 61 12.14 -5.35 -0.92
C VAL A 61 13.27 -5.42 0.10
N ALA A 62 14.52 -5.08 -0.28
CA ALA A 62 15.63 -5.01 0.67
C ALA A 62 15.40 -3.96 1.78
N ILE A 63 14.81 -2.81 1.44
CA ILE A 63 14.41 -1.79 2.42
C ILE A 63 13.33 -2.34 3.37
N GLN A 64 12.29 -2.98 2.84
CA GLN A 64 11.24 -3.60 3.66
C GLN A 64 11.81 -4.65 4.63
N GLN A 65 12.78 -5.45 4.19
CA GLN A 65 13.47 -6.41 5.05
C GLN A 65 14.26 -5.72 6.17
N LYS A 66 14.93 -4.60 5.91
CA LYS A 66 15.57 -3.79 6.95
C LYS A 66 14.56 -3.24 7.95
N VAL A 67 13.44 -2.71 7.46
CA VAL A 67 12.36 -2.16 8.31
C VAL A 67 11.72 -3.24 9.18
N SER A 68 11.51 -4.44 8.65
CA SER A 68 10.93 -5.56 9.39
C SER A 68 11.79 -6.02 10.59
N GLY A 69 13.08 -5.71 10.57
CA GLY A 69 14.03 -5.98 11.67
C GLY A 69 14.02 -4.93 12.79
N ILE A 70 13.26 -3.83 12.64
CA ILE A 70 13.22 -2.77 13.66
C ILE A 70 12.37 -3.23 14.86
N ASP A 71 12.92 -3.08 16.07
CA ASP A 71 12.16 -3.34 17.29
C ASP A 71 11.15 -2.20 17.54
N LEU A 72 9.96 -2.36 16.98
CA LEU A 72 8.78 -1.55 17.27
C LEU A 72 7.80 -2.39 18.08
N ARG A 73 7.42 -1.88 19.25
CA ARG A 73 6.42 -2.55 20.07
C ARG A 73 5.04 -2.36 19.43
N ALA A 74 4.43 -3.47 19.03
CA ALA A 74 3.00 -3.47 18.70
C ALA A 74 2.18 -3.10 19.94
N ASP A 75 1.04 -2.48 19.72
CA ASP A 75 0.05 -2.32 20.78
C ASP A 75 -0.32 -3.70 21.37
N LYS A 76 -0.61 -3.76 22.68
CA LYS A 76 -1.02 -5.00 23.34
C LYS A 76 -2.29 -5.62 22.75
N GLU A 77 -3.14 -4.79 22.16
CA GLU A 77 -4.40 -5.20 21.52
C GLU A 77 -4.26 -5.37 20.00
N TRP A 78 -3.03 -5.38 19.46
CA TRP A 78 -2.81 -5.52 18.03
C TRP A 78 -3.43 -6.83 17.50
N ASN A 79 -4.21 -6.71 16.42
CA ASN A 79 -4.84 -7.83 15.75
C ASN A 79 -5.01 -7.54 14.27
N TRP A 80 -4.47 -8.40 13.41
CA TRP A 80 -4.49 -8.22 11.97
C TRP A 80 -5.91 -8.28 11.38
N ASN A 81 -6.76 -9.13 11.91
CA ASN A 81 -8.15 -9.20 11.47
C ASN A 81 -8.89 -7.87 11.73
N VAL A 82 -8.61 -7.21 12.86
CA VAL A 82 -9.20 -5.88 13.18
C VAL A 82 -8.78 -4.84 12.15
N PHE A 83 -7.54 -4.89 11.65
CA PHE A 83 -7.09 -4.00 10.57
C PHE A 83 -7.91 -4.23 9.30
N ILE A 84 -8.03 -5.48 8.84
CA ILE A 84 -8.83 -5.84 7.65
C ILE A 84 -10.30 -5.47 7.83
N ASP A 85 -10.90 -5.81 8.97
CA ASP A 85 -12.30 -5.49 9.28
C ASP A 85 -12.55 -3.97 9.28
N THR A 86 -11.58 -3.19 9.77
CA THR A 86 -11.66 -1.73 9.77
C THR A 86 -11.63 -1.17 8.35
N MET A 87 -10.78 -1.68 7.48
CA MET A 87 -10.75 -1.28 6.06
C MET A 87 -12.08 -1.60 5.38
N LEU A 88 -12.58 -2.82 5.53
CA LEU A 88 -13.85 -3.25 4.93
C LEU A 88 -15.04 -2.45 5.49
N TYR A 89 -15.06 -2.15 6.78
CA TYR A 89 -16.09 -1.33 7.42
C TYR A 89 -16.11 0.10 6.86
N ARG A 90 -14.94 0.71 6.69
CA ARG A 90 -14.80 2.05 6.09
C ARG A 90 -15.26 2.05 4.63
N ALA A 91 -14.80 1.09 3.83
CA ALA A 91 -15.21 0.93 2.44
C ALA A 91 -16.72 0.73 2.31
N GLU A 92 -17.32 -0.14 3.15
CA GLU A 92 -18.76 -0.37 3.21
C GLU A 92 -19.56 0.90 3.49
N GLY A 93 -19.15 1.65 4.52
CA GLY A 93 -19.80 2.92 4.87
C GLY A 93 -19.75 3.95 3.75
N ARG A 94 -18.60 4.08 3.09
CA ARG A 94 -18.40 4.99 1.95
C ARG A 94 -19.21 4.57 0.72
N ILE A 95 -19.21 3.28 0.36
CA ILE A 95 -20.00 2.75 -0.76
C ILE A 95 -21.50 2.97 -0.51
N LYS A 96 -21.99 2.75 0.72
CA LYS A 96 -23.38 3.05 1.10
C LYS A 96 -23.73 4.53 0.95
N THR A 97 -22.78 5.41 1.26
CA THR A 97 -22.98 6.87 1.19
C THR A 97 -23.03 7.36 -0.25
N TYR A 98 -22.08 6.94 -1.09
CA TYR A 98 -21.93 7.48 -2.43
C TYR A 98 -22.63 6.67 -3.53
N GLN A 99 -22.92 5.39 -3.30
CA GLN A 99 -23.72 4.49 -4.13
C GLN A 99 -23.24 4.35 -5.60
N TYR A 100 -21.94 4.49 -5.85
CA TYR A 100 -21.38 4.30 -7.18
C TYR A 100 -21.08 2.83 -7.51
N PHE A 101 -20.97 1.96 -6.50
CA PHE A 101 -20.57 0.55 -6.64
C PHE A 101 -21.53 -0.37 -5.88
N ASP A 102 -21.58 -1.65 -6.32
CA ASP A 102 -22.40 -2.66 -5.67
C ASP A 102 -21.82 -3.04 -4.28
N ILE A 103 -22.62 -2.82 -3.26
CA ILE A 103 -22.31 -3.13 -1.87
C ILE A 103 -22.08 -4.64 -1.63
N ASN A 104 -22.64 -5.51 -2.46
CA ASN A 104 -22.48 -6.96 -2.33
C ASN A 104 -21.02 -7.41 -2.52
N LYS A 105 -20.18 -6.61 -3.15
CA LYS A 105 -18.74 -6.84 -3.24
C LYS A 105 -18.10 -6.98 -1.86
N ILE A 106 -18.51 -6.16 -0.90
CA ILE A 106 -18.04 -6.25 0.50
C ILE A 106 -18.43 -7.61 1.13
N ALA A 107 -19.68 -8.04 0.94
CA ALA A 107 -20.13 -9.34 1.46
C ALA A 107 -19.34 -10.51 0.82
N THR A 108 -18.98 -10.39 -0.46
CA THR A 108 -18.11 -11.35 -1.14
C THR A 108 -16.75 -11.41 -0.47
N ILE A 109 -16.06 -10.26 -0.27
CA ILE A 109 -14.73 -10.23 0.35
C ILE A 109 -14.76 -10.79 1.77
N LYS A 110 -15.80 -10.50 2.57
CA LYS A 110 -15.94 -11.07 3.92
C LYS A 110 -16.03 -12.61 3.92
N LYS A 111 -16.58 -13.23 2.87
CA LYS A 111 -16.54 -14.68 2.70
C LYS A 111 -15.13 -15.18 2.43
N LEU A 112 -14.40 -14.50 1.52
CA LEU A 112 -13.02 -14.83 1.21
C LEU A 112 -12.10 -14.67 2.43
N GLN A 113 -12.35 -13.67 3.29
CA GLN A 113 -11.66 -13.49 4.57
C GLN A 113 -11.81 -14.72 5.46
N CYS A 114 -13.02 -15.30 5.57
CA CYS A 114 -13.25 -16.51 6.34
C CYS A 114 -12.45 -17.70 5.79
N GLU A 115 -12.27 -17.79 4.48
CA GLU A 115 -11.46 -18.85 3.84
C GLU A 115 -9.96 -18.74 4.12
N LEU A 116 -9.48 -17.50 4.39
CA LEU A 116 -8.09 -17.21 4.76
C LEU A 116 -7.88 -17.10 6.27
N GLN A 117 -8.90 -17.34 7.09
CA GLN A 117 -8.84 -17.09 8.53
C GLN A 117 -7.60 -17.68 9.20
N GLU A 118 -7.25 -18.92 8.86
CA GLU A 118 -6.07 -19.62 9.42
C GLU A 118 -4.75 -18.88 9.11
N TYR A 119 -4.64 -18.28 7.92
CA TYR A 119 -3.49 -17.46 7.54
C TYR A 119 -3.49 -16.14 8.30
N LEU A 120 -4.61 -15.42 8.28
CA LEU A 120 -4.75 -14.09 8.89
C LEU A 120 -4.50 -14.12 10.41
N ASP A 121 -4.90 -15.19 11.09
CA ASP A 121 -4.65 -15.39 12.52
C ASP A 121 -3.15 -15.63 12.85
N LYS A 122 -2.35 -16.01 11.86
CA LYS A 122 -0.92 -16.26 12.02
C LYS A 122 -0.05 -15.05 11.67
N VAL A 123 -0.61 -14.02 11.07
CA VAL A 123 0.13 -12.79 10.76
C VAL A 123 0.70 -12.18 12.05
N ARG A 124 1.98 -11.84 12.03
CA ARG A 124 2.69 -11.23 13.16
C ARG A 124 2.77 -9.72 13.01
N PRO A 125 2.86 -8.97 14.11
CA PRO A 125 3.04 -7.51 14.07
C PRO A 125 4.45 -7.13 13.62
N THR A 126 4.74 -7.36 12.35
CA THR A 126 6.04 -7.07 11.72
C THR A 126 5.99 -5.66 11.11
N PRO A 127 6.94 -4.77 11.41
CA PRO A 127 6.99 -3.43 10.81
C PRO A 127 7.23 -3.48 9.30
N TYR A 128 6.55 -2.64 8.56
CA TYR A 128 6.79 -2.42 7.13
C TYR A 128 6.35 -1.00 6.72
N LEU A 129 6.95 -0.46 5.66
CA LEU A 129 6.50 0.80 5.06
C LEU A 129 5.24 0.52 4.24
N ASP A 130 4.12 1.05 4.67
CA ASP A 130 2.79 0.73 4.11
C ASP A 130 2.38 1.66 2.96
N ASP A 131 2.79 2.92 2.98
CA ASP A 131 2.40 3.93 1.97
C ASP A 131 3.50 4.24 0.94
N ILE A 132 4.26 3.21 0.52
CA ILE A 132 5.25 3.31 -0.56
C ILE A 132 4.73 2.68 -1.86
N SER A 133 3.58 3.14 -2.32
CA SER A 133 2.92 2.60 -3.52
C SER A 133 3.38 3.33 -4.80
N THR A 134 2.46 3.97 -5.52
CA THR A 134 2.77 4.82 -6.68
C THR A 134 3.18 6.25 -6.31
N LYS A 135 3.12 6.57 -5.02
CA LYS A 135 3.59 7.81 -4.41
C LYS A 135 4.62 7.49 -3.34
N ASN A 136 5.27 8.52 -2.86
CA ASN A 136 6.23 8.45 -1.75
C ASN A 136 7.51 7.65 -2.05
N LEU A 137 7.61 7.03 -3.22
CA LEU A 137 8.80 6.36 -3.74
C LEU A 137 9.38 7.21 -4.86
N LEU A 138 10.46 7.94 -4.59
CA LEU A 138 11.06 8.90 -5.51
C LEU A 138 12.09 8.22 -6.43
N ILE A 139 11.97 8.51 -7.72
CA ILE A 139 12.83 7.99 -8.78
C ILE A 139 13.53 9.15 -9.47
N CYS A 140 14.85 9.08 -9.54
CA CYS A 140 15.70 10.00 -10.28
C CYS A 140 16.58 9.22 -11.24
N ASP A 141 16.58 9.58 -12.54
CA ASP A 141 17.37 8.92 -13.59
C ASP A 141 17.22 7.38 -13.61
N GLY A 142 15.97 6.90 -13.45
CA GLY A 142 15.63 5.47 -13.47
C GLY A 142 16.05 4.68 -12.23
N LYS A 143 16.47 5.35 -11.15
CA LYS A 143 16.92 4.72 -9.89
C LYS A 143 16.11 5.24 -8.72
N LEU A 144 15.95 4.41 -7.68
CA LEU A 144 15.40 4.84 -6.41
C LEU A 144 16.31 5.92 -5.79
N SER A 145 15.78 7.12 -5.61
CA SER A 145 16.48 8.24 -4.98
C SER A 145 16.06 8.44 -3.52
N GLY A 146 14.84 8.09 -3.18
CA GLY A 146 14.39 8.22 -1.79
C GLY A 146 12.97 7.78 -1.53
N ILE A 147 12.65 7.75 -0.24
CA ILE A 147 11.30 7.47 0.28
C ILE A 147 10.91 8.65 1.17
N ILE A 148 9.73 9.20 0.92
CA ILE A 148 9.20 10.35 1.67
C ILE A 148 7.88 9.96 2.35
N ASP A 149 7.35 10.87 3.17
CA ASP A 149 6.06 10.71 3.88
C ASP A 149 6.02 9.44 4.76
N ILE A 150 7.09 9.23 5.52
CA ILE A 150 7.29 8.07 6.40
C ILE A 150 6.92 8.37 7.86
N ASP A 151 5.88 9.15 8.09
CA ASP A 151 5.38 9.48 9.42
C ASP A 151 4.59 8.34 10.07
N TRP A 152 4.30 7.29 9.29
CA TRP A 152 3.61 6.08 9.71
C TRP A 152 4.33 4.80 9.23
N ILE A 153 4.35 3.77 10.08
CA ILE A 153 4.81 2.40 9.74
C ILE A 153 3.65 1.43 9.97
N GLY A 154 3.36 0.63 8.96
CA GLY A 154 2.43 -0.48 9.08
C GLY A 154 2.98 -1.58 10.00
N MET A 155 2.08 -2.29 10.64
CA MET A 155 2.41 -3.46 11.47
C MET A 155 1.59 -4.64 10.98
N GLY A 156 2.24 -5.68 10.46
CA GLY A 156 1.53 -6.88 9.96
C GLY A 156 2.18 -7.51 8.75
N ASP A 157 1.38 -7.77 7.72
CA ASP A 157 1.81 -8.44 6.50
C ASP A 157 2.25 -7.44 5.43
N MET A 158 3.53 -7.46 5.07
CA MET A 158 4.07 -6.57 4.06
C MET A 158 3.49 -6.79 2.64
N LEU A 159 2.85 -7.93 2.36
CA LEU A 159 2.17 -8.14 1.08
C LEU A 159 1.06 -7.11 0.81
N THR A 160 0.59 -6.41 1.85
CA THR A 160 -0.39 -5.33 1.72
C THR A 160 0.15 -4.14 0.94
N PHE A 161 1.44 -3.75 1.10
CA PHE A 161 1.98 -2.65 0.28
C PHE A 161 2.08 -3.03 -1.20
N VAL A 162 2.39 -4.30 -1.50
CA VAL A 162 2.42 -4.82 -2.88
C VAL A 162 1.01 -4.80 -3.48
N ALA A 163 0.02 -5.21 -2.68
CA ALA A 163 -1.38 -5.20 -3.09
C ALA A 163 -1.91 -3.78 -3.34
N LEU A 164 -1.62 -2.83 -2.44
CA LEU A 164 -1.94 -1.41 -2.64
C LEU A 164 -1.30 -0.87 -3.92
N THR A 165 -0.02 -1.16 -4.14
CA THR A 165 0.71 -0.73 -5.33
C THR A 165 0.09 -1.31 -6.61
N ARG A 166 -0.28 -2.60 -6.61
CA ARG A 166 -0.94 -3.25 -7.74
C ARG A 166 -2.25 -2.55 -8.11
N VAL A 167 -3.12 -2.36 -7.12
CA VAL A 167 -4.43 -1.71 -7.35
C VAL A 167 -4.25 -0.26 -7.79
N ALA A 168 -3.27 0.46 -7.25
CA ALA A 168 -2.95 1.82 -7.67
C ALA A 168 -2.50 1.88 -9.14
N LEU A 169 -1.58 1.00 -9.57
CA LEU A 169 -1.14 0.92 -10.97
C LEU A 169 -2.30 0.58 -11.92
N LEU A 170 -3.10 -0.43 -11.60
CA LEU A 170 -4.28 -0.80 -12.38
C LEU A 170 -5.30 0.35 -12.48
N ASN A 171 -5.53 1.07 -11.36
CA ASN A 171 -6.42 2.23 -11.35
C ASN A 171 -5.86 3.42 -12.16
N MET A 172 -4.54 3.50 -12.35
CA MET A 172 -3.87 4.47 -13.24
C MET A 172 -3.82 4.00 -14.69
N ASP A 173 -4.36 2.83 -15.02
CA ASP A 173 -4.30 2.22 -16.36
C ASP A 173 -2.86 1.89 -16.79
N LEU A 174 -2.04 1.44 -15.84
CA LEU A 174 -0.64 1.07 -16.04
C LEU A 174 -0.47 -0.45 -15.97
N ASP A 175 0.62 -0.96 -16.58
CA ASP A 175 1.00 -2.37 -16.45
C ASP A 175 1.44 -2.72 -15.01
N THR A 176 1.43 -4.03 -14.68
CA THR A 176 1.78 -4.53 -13.34
C THR A 176 3.10 -5.28 -13.29
N LYS A 177 3.99 -5.12 -14.27
CA LYS A 177 5.29 -5.82 -14.30
C LYS A 177 6.14 -5.55 -13.06
N TYR A 178 6.06 -4.33 -12.51
CA TYR A 178 6.73 -4.00 -11.26
C TYR A 178 6.26 -4.87 -10.10
N ILE A 179 4.98 -5.24 -10.08
CA ILE A 179 4.42 -6.15 -9.06
C ILE A 179 5.00 -7.55 -9.23
N ASP A 180 5.13 -8.04 -10.45
CA ASP A 180 5.75 -9.35 -10.71
C ASP A 180 7.19 -9.37 -10.17
N TYR A 181 7.96 -8.28 -10.39
CA TYR A 181 9.31 -8.17 -9.85
C TYR A 181 9.36 -8.08 -8.32
N LEU A 182 8.41 -7.39 -7.67
CA LEU A 182 8.29 -7.38 -6.21
C LEU A 182 8.01 -8.79 -5.67
N LEU A 183 7.06 -9.51 -6.28
CA LEU A 183 6.73 -10.88 -5.90
C LEU A 183 7.87 -11.85 -6.17
N ASP A 184 8.62 -11.66 -7.27
CA ASP A 184 9.83 -12.42 -7.57
C ASP A 184 10.94 -12.25 -6.52
N GLU A 185 11.05 -11.10 -5.86
CA GLU A 185 12.04 -10.87 -4.79
C GLU A 185 11.52 -11.31 -3.42
N ILE A 186 10.19 -11.29 -3.19
CA ILE A 186 9.55 -11.73 -1.94
C ILE A 186 9.42 -13.25 -1.87
N HIS A 187 9.19 -13.92 -3.01
CA HIS A 187 8.96 -15.36 -3.14
C HIS A 187 7.79 -15.89 -2.28
N PRO A 188 6.57 -15.31 -2.38
CA PRO A 188 5.44 -15.77 -1.59
C PRO A 188 5.08 -17.23 -1.94
N ASN A 189 4.80 -18.05 -0.93
CA ASN A 189 4.23 -19.37 -1.16
C ASN A 189 2.77 -19.27 -1.63
N ALA A 190 2.14 -20.40 -2.00
CA ALA A 190 0.79 -20.40 -2.56
C ALA A 190 -0.27 -19.76 -1.64
N VAL A 191 -0.16 -19.95 -0.32
CA VAL A 191 -1.11 -19.36 0.65
C VAL A 191 -0.85 -17.85 0.79
N GLU A 192 0.40 -17.43 0.84
CA GLU A 192 0.81 -16.02 0.86
C GLU A 192 0.39 -15.30 -0.43
N TYR A 193 0.56 -15.94 -1.59
CA TYR A 193 0.09 -15.37 -2.86
C TYR A 193 -1.44 -15.21 -2.87
N LYS A 194 -2.17 -16.20 -2.34
CA LYS A 194 -3.62 -16.10 -2.18
C LYS A 194 -4.01 -14.94 -1.24
N ALA A 195 -3.28 -14.75 -0.15
CA ALA A 195 -3.47 -13.61 0.74
C ALA A 195 -3.17 -12.28 0.05
N PHE A 196 -2.13 -12.21 -0.79
CA PHE A 196 -1.85 -11.05 -1.63
C PHE A 196 -3.04 -10.69 -2.55
N VAL A 197 -3.63 -11.68 -3.24
CA VAL A 197 -4.82 -11.45 -4.09
C VAL A 197 -6.01 -10.96 -3.25
N PHE A 198 -6.22 -11.53 -2.06
CA PHE A 198 -7.21 -11.06 -1.10
C PHE A 198 -6.98 -9.60 -0.71
N TYR A 199 -5.76 -9.20 -0.39
CA TYR A 199 -5.43 -7.80 -0.07
C TYR A 199 -5.67 -6.87 -1.25
N CYS A 200 -5.41 -7.31 -2.48
CA CYS A 200 -5.77 -6.54 -3.67
C CYS A 200 -7.28 -6.28 -3.74
N LEU A 201 -8.12 -7.28 -3.44
CA LEU A 201 -9.58 -7.11 -3.39
C LEU A 201 -10.01 -6.14 -2.30
N VAL A 202 -9.39 -6.19 -1.11
CA VAL A 202 -9.65 -5.25 -0.01
C VAL A 202 -9.31 -3.81 -0.43
N TYR A 203 -8.15 -3.57 -1.03
CA TYR A 203 -7.78 -2.24 -1.52
C TYR A 203 -8.65 -1.80 -2.71
N CYS A 204 -9.08 -2.71 -3.57
CA CYS A 204 -9.98 -2.39 -4.67
C CYS A 204 -11.31 -1.80 -4.17
N VAL A 205 -11.94 -2.41 -3.16
CA VAL A 205 -13.19 -1.86 -2.59
C VAL A 205 -12.95 -0.61 -1.74
N ASP A 206 -11.79 -0.45 -1.14
CA ASP A 206 -11.41 0.80 -0.46
C ASP A 206 -11.32 1.95 -1.48
N PHE A 207 -10.66 1.74 -2.62
CA PHE A 207 -10.60 2.70 -3.73
C PHE A 207 -11.99 2.99 -4.32
N MET A 208 -12.86 1.98 -4.42
CA MET A 208 -14.28 2.18 -4.80
C MET A 208 -14.99 3.08 -3.80
N GLY A 209 -14.80 2.85 -2.51
CA GLY A 209 -15.42 3.63 -1.43
C GLY A 209 -14.98 5.09 -1.42
N GLU A 210 -13.76 5.39 -1.83
CA GLU A 210 -13.24 6.76 -1.86
C GLU A 210 -13.83 7.62 -2.97
N ARG A 211 -14.42 7.03 -4.02
CA ARG A 211 -14.94 7.80 -5.17
C ARG A 211 -16.05 8.74 -4.73
N GLY A 212 -15.90 10.03 -5.07
CA GLY A 212 -16.84 11.08 -4.69
C GLY A 212 -16.64 11.66 -3.29
N MET A 213 -15.71 11.12 -2.48
CA MET A 213 -15.36 11.69 -1.18
C MET A 213 -14.75 13.08 -1.33
N GLN A 214 -15.04 13.93 -0.34
CA GLN A 214 -14.31 15.18 -0.13
C GLN A 214 -13.03 14.88 0.65
N PHE A 215 -11.89 15.26 0.07
CA PHE A 215 -10.60 15.22 0.76
C PHE A 215 -9.98 16.61 0.69
N LEU A 216 -9.84 17.25 1.85
CA LEU A 216 -9.54 18.68 1.93
C LEU A 216 -10.56 19.46 1.09
N ASP A 217 -10.10 20.33 0.17
CA ASP A 217 -10.97 21.14 -0.68
C ASP A 217 -11.26 20.49 -2.05
N LYS A 218 -10.95 19.19 -2.24
CA LYS A 218 -11.09 18.49 -3.51
C LYS A 218 -11.99 17.27 -3.38
N THR A 219 -12.84 17.06 -4.39
CA THR A 219 -13.60 15.81 -4.53
C THR A 219 -12.75 14.77 -5.24
N ILE A 220 -12.65 13.57 -4.67
CA ILE A 220 -12.00 12.44 -5.33
C ILE A 220 -12.75 12.11 -6.62
N PRO A 221 -12.10 12.09 -7.79
CA PRO A 221 -12.78 11.97 -9.08
C PRO A 221 -13.62 10.71 -9.20
N VAL A 222 -14.81 10.86 -9.77
CA VAL A 222 -15.71 9.77 -10.14
C VAL A 222 -16.38 10.07 -11.48
N ASN A 223 -16.38 9.10 -12.37
CA ASN A 223 -17.09 9.12 -13.65
C ASN A 223 -17.29 7.68 -14.16
N LYS A 224 -18.05 7.48 -15.24
CA LYS A 224 -18.36 6.16 -15.79
C LYS A 224 -17.11 5.33 -16.14
N SER A 225 -16.03 5.96 -16.61
CA SER A 225 -14.80 5.25 -16.96
C SER A 225 -14.08 4.73 -15.72
N ILE A 226 -13.99 5.56 -14.66
CA ILE A 226 -13.38 5.17 -13.38
C ILE A 226 -14.19 4.06 -12.71
N ILE A 227 -15.53 4.17 -12.71
CA ILE A 227 -16.41 3.15 -12.14
C ILE A 227 -16.18 1.82 -12.87
N LYS A 228 -16.29 1.83 -14.21
CA LYS A 228 -16.07 0.64 -15.01
C LYS A 228 -14.70 0.02 -14.78
N ARG A 229 -13.63 0.84 -14.72
CA ARG A 229 -12.26 0.35 -14.49
C ARG A 229 -12.13 -0.37 -13.15
N LEU A 230 -12.66 0.20 -12.07
CA LEU A 230 -12.60 -0.43 -10.75
C LEU A 230 -13.45 -1.72 -10.70
N ASP A 231 -14.59 -1.75 -11.37
CA ASP A 231 -15.39 -2.98 -11.52
C ASP A 231 -14.62 -4.05 -12.30
N ASP A 232 -14.00 -3.69 -13.43
CA ASP A 232 -13.17 -4.60 -14.23
C ASP A 232 -11.97 -5.14 -13.41
N ILE A 233 -11.30 -4.28 -12.61
CA ILE A 233 -10.22 -4.70 -11.71
C ILE A 233 -10.72 -5.71 -10.69
N PHE A 234 -11.86 -5.45 -10.06
CA PHE A 234 -12.44 -6.37 -9.09
C PHE A 234 -12.73 -7.74 -9.71
N ASP A 235 -13.32 -7.76 -10.89
CA ASP A 235 -13.68 -9.00 -11.58
C ASP A 235 -12.43 -9.82 -11.96
N VAL A 236 -11.37 -9.18 -12.47
CA VAL A 236 -10.08 -9.83 -12.76
C VAL A 236 -9.44 -10.40 -11.49
N LEU A 237 -9.47 -9.68 -10.37
CA LEU A 237 -8.95 -10.17 -9.10
C LEU A 237 -9.75 -11.33 -8.54
N MET A 238 -11.07 -11.35 -8.75
CA MET A 238 -11.94 -12.48 -8.38
C MET A 238 -11.66 -13.72 -9.24
N GLU A 239 -11.41 -13.54 -10.53
CA GLU A 239 -10.99 -14.67 -11.41
C GLU A 239 -9.64 -15.24 -10.96
N GLU A 240 -8.70 -14.38 -10.58
CA GLU A 240 -7.39 -14.80 -10.07
C GLU A 240 -7.52 -15.54 -8.74
N TRP A 241 -8.33 -15.03 -7.82
CA TRP A 241 -8.64 -15.72 -6.57
C TRP A 241 -9.14 -17.15 -6.79
N ASN A 242 -10.08 -17.32 -7.73
CA ASN A 242 -10.65 -18.63 -8.04
C ASN A 242 -9.60 -19.62 -8.59
N LYS A 243 -8.61 -19.11 -9.35
CA LYS A 243 -7.51 -19.94 -9.89
C LYS A 243 -6.50 -20.38 -8.80
N CYS A 244 -6.44 -19.68 -7.66
CA CYS A 244 -5.58 -20.10 -6.54
C CYS A 244 -6.03 -21.42 -5.86
N TYR A 245 -7.16 -22.00 -6.29
CA TYR A 245 -7.67 -23.30 -5.81
C TYR A 245 -7.36 -24.48 -6.75
N GLU A 246 -6.86 -24.21 -7.95
CA GLU A 246 -6.47 -25.23 -8.93
C GLU A 246 -4.97 -25.58 -8.78
#